data_52c9b08fa46e506915cdac1eff6ce546
#
_entry.id   52c9b08fa46e506915cdac1eff6ce546
#
_cell.length_a   1.000
_cell.length_b   1.000
_cell.length_c   1.000
_cell.angle_alpha   90.00
_cell.angle_beta   90.00
_cell.angle_gamma   90.00
#
_symmetry.space_group_name_H-M   'P 1'
#
loop_
_entity.id
_entity.type
_entity.pdbx_description
1 polymer ?
#
loop_
_entity_poly.entity_id
_entity_poly.type
_entity_poly.pdbx_seq_one_letter_code
_entity_poly.pdbx_strand_id
1 'polypeptide(L)'
;MTILLRILLMAFGVVSLLPAGAQTPAGDAVSDFDFAVDAVERAYAGYPDKTANRGAEYAALKERLRSGIASGRDTYDAVAEYLGWFDDSHLGTEGVRTYRPKSVRRPSDYAARMERYDPQFTHCRVDGETYLIRFPSCDLNEEQAAWVRTAVRAYLASGCENLILDIRGNGGGSDSAYEPLLKLLYDHEGVEDAMEYRVSELAVAHVREFAGDTERGRAKIARMERTPAGEFLTDGPKTYRIRYDSVSPRPRRAGLLIDGKVGSSGEQLVLEVRASSRRTTVYGQDNTLGCLDFSNCEILYFPQDSTRWMMLPTTRSCRVSEGRGIDSAGIAPDVRIPLPLPEILTDNVDTWVRWVADDLKTEN
;
A
#
# COMPACT_ATOMS: atom_id res chain seq x y z
N MET A 1 17.52 -13.60 4.41
CA MET A 1 16.40 -14.53 4.60
C MET A 1 15.54 -14.17 5.82
N THR A 2 15.52 -12.87 6.25
CA THR A 2 14.85 -12.45 7.50
C THR A 2 13.97 -11.20 7.34
N ILE A 3 13.97 -10.54 6.18
CA ILE A 3 13.24 -9.28 5.95
C ILE A 3 11.83 -9.50 5.37
N LEU A 4 11.58 -10.65 4.75
CA LEU A 4 10.25 -11.01 4.19
C LEU A 4 9.20 -11.37 5.26
N LEU A 5 9.60 -11.56 6.51
CA LEU A 5 8.71 -12.01 7.59
C LEU A 5 8.06 -10.87 8.38
N ARG A 6 8.52 -9.62 8.22
CA ARG A 6 8.01 -8.49 9.04
C ARG A 6 6.77 -7.79 8.49
N ILE A 7 6.46 -7.94 7.21
CA ILE A 7 5.23 -7.35 6.61
C ILE A 7 4.00 -8.24 6.86
N LEU A 8 4.21 -9.46 7.35
CA LEU A 8 3.18 -10.49 7.47
C LEU A 8 2.62 -10.67 8.90
N LEU A 9 3.02 -9.88 9.88
CA LEU A 9 2.78 -10.21 11.30
C LEU A 9 1.70 -9.38 11.99
N MET A 10 0.93 -8.54 11.27
CA MET A 10 -0.19 -7.83 11.88
C MET A 10 -1.57 -8.15 11.27
N ALA A 11 -1.69 -9.24 10.53
CA ALA A 11 -2.98 -9.88 10.29
C ALA A 11 -3.23 -11.01 11.31
N PHE A 12 -2.73 -10.89 12.54
CA PHE A 12 -3.04 -11.82 13.62
C PHE A 12 -4.28 -11.35 14.38
N GLY A 13 -5.38 -11.86 13.96
CA GLY A 13 -6.61 -11.80 14.74
C GLY A 13 -7.81 -12.01 13.85
N VAL A 14 -8.15 -13.21 13.67
CA VAL A 14 -9.44 -13.81 13.38
C VAL A 14 -9.36 -14.75 12.20
N VAL A 15 -9.30 -15.98 12.51
CA VAL A 15 -9.85 -17.06 11.68
C VAL A 15 -11.31 -16.69 11.46
N SER A 16 -11.64 -16.07 10.33
CA SER A 16 -13.01 -15.98 9.87
C SER A 16 -13.45 -17.40 9.54
N LEU A 17 -13.94 -18.09 10.57
CA LEU A 17 -14.74 -19.28 10.39
C LEU A 17 -15.96 -18.84 9.59
N LEU A 18 -15.92 -19.03 8.29
CA LEU A 18 -17.17 -19.17 7.52
C LEU A 18 -18.05 -20.16 8.30
N PRO A 19 -19.34 -19.88 8.51
CA PRO A 19 -20.16 -20.74 9.32
C PRO A 19 -20.05 -22.18 8.78
N ALA A 20 -19.58 -23.08 9.62
CA ALA A 20 -19.61 -24.51 9.38
C ALA A 20 -21.08 -24.95 9.37
N GLY A 21 -21.67 -24.92 8.17
CA GLY A 21 -23.11 -25.21 8.01
C GLY A 21 -23.54 -25.43 6.59
N ALA A 22 -22.82 -26.27 5.85
CA ALA A 22 -23.39 -27.10 4.79
C ALA A 22 -22.39 -28.24 4.57
N GLN A 23 -22.67 -29.39 5.11
CA GLN A 23 -22.04 -30.64 4.68
C GLN A 23 -22.41 -30.85 3.22
N THR A 24 -21.50 -30.47 2.32
CA THR A 24 -21.57 -30.88 0.91
C THR A 24 -21.36 -32.38 0.85
N PRO A 25 -22.12 -33.13 0.04
CA PRO A 25 -21.92 -34.59 -0.13
C PRO A 25 -20.46 -34.83 -0.58
N ALA A 26 -19.84 -35.84 -0.06
CA ALA A 26 -18.50 -36.29 -0.46
C ALA A 26 -18.56 -36.68 -1.96
N GLY A 27 -18.11 -35.77 -2.83
CA GLY A 27 -18.14 -36.00 -4.25
C GLY A 27 -17.25 -35.08 -5.09
N ASP A 28 -17.11 -33.82 -4.77
CA ASP A 28 -16.26 -32.91 -5.52
C ASP A 28 -15.64 -31.86 -4.58
N ALA A 29 -14.50 -32.22 -3.99
CA ALA A 29 -13.70 -31.25 -3.28
C ALA A 29 -13.20 -30.19 -4.29
N VAL A 30 -13.73 -28.97 -4.18
CA VAL A 30 -13.26 -27.81 -4.97
C VAL A 30 -11.74 -27.72 -4.79
N SER A 31 -10.98 -27.75 -5.88
CA SER A 31 -9.53 -27.63 -5.80
C SER A 31 -9.16 -26.24 -5.26
N ASP A 32 -8.00 -26.12 -4.63
CA ASP A 32 -7.51 -24.82 -4.15
C ASP A 32 -7.35 -23.82 -5.30
N PHE A 33 -7.11 -24.29 -6.52
CA PHE A 33 -7.12 -23.44 -7.71
C PHE A 33 -8.52 -22.90 -8.02
N ASP A 34 -9.56 -23.73 -7.98
CA ASP A 34 -10.94 -23.29 -8.23
C ASP A 34 -11.45 -22.39 -7.10
N PHE A 35 -11.02 -22.63 -5.85
CA PHE A 35 -11.25 -21.71 -4.74
C PHE A 35 -10.65 -20.34 -5.01
N ALA A 36 -9.38 -20.26 -5.48
CA ALA A 36 -8.73 -18.98 -5.82
C ALA A 36 -9.48 -18.27 -6.95
N VAL A 37 -9.93 -18.99 -7.98
CA VAL A 37 -10.70 -18.43 -9.10
C VAL A 37 -12.02 -17.86 -8.58
N ASP A 38 -12.79 -18.62 -7.80
CA ASP A 38 -14.08 -18.19 -7.25
C ASP A 38 -13.93 -16.96 -6.36
N ALA A 39 -12.95 -16.95 -5.46
CA ALA A 39 -12.68 -15.82 -4.57
C ALA A 39 -12.34 -14.54 -5.36
N VAL A 40 -11.49 -14.63 -6.38
CA VAL A 40 -11.13 -13.49 -7.23
C VAL A 40 -12.35 -13.00 -8.02
N GLU A 41 -13.09 -13.88 -8.68
CA GLU A 41 -14.25 -13.49 -9.48
C GLU A 41 -15.35 -12.84 -8.65
N ARG A 42 -15.56 -13.28 -7.41
CA ARG A 42 -16.61 -12.74 -6.53
C ARG A 42 -16.18 -11.51 -5.73
N ALA A 43 -14.95 -11.47 -5.24
CA ALA A 43 -14.59 -10.51 -4.19
C ALA A 43 -13.44 -9.58 -4.54
N TYR A 44 -12.53 -9.92 -5.46
CA TYR A 44 -11.42 -9.06 -5.82
C TYR A 44 -11.91 -7.76 -6.46
N ALA A 45 -11.61 -6.61 -5.83
CA ALA A 45 -12.09 -5.31 -6.28
C ALA A 45 -11.59 -4.92 -7.68
N GLY A 46 -10.40 -5.37 -8.07
CA GLY A 46 -9.82 -5.12 -9.40
C GLY A 46 -10.35 -6.03 -10.51
N TYR A 47 -11.12 -7.07 -10.19
CA TYR A 47 -11.54 -8.05 -11.18
C TYR A 47 -12.25 -7.44 -12.41
N PRO A 48 -13.26 -6.55 -12.25
CA PRO A 48 -13.93 -5.94 -13.42
C PRO A 48 -12.98 -5.12 -14.28
N ASP A 49 -12.12 -4.31 -13.66
CA ASP A 49 -11.21 -3.43 -14.39
C ASP A 49 -10.13 -4.21 -15.15
N LYS A 50 -9.57 -5.22 -14.51
CA LYS A 50 -8.47 -6.02 -15.05
C LYS A 50 -8.93 -7.00 -16.15
N THR A 51 -10.22 -7.37 -16.18
CA THR A 51 -10.78 -8.31 -17.16
C THR A 51 -11.60 -7.65 -18.28
N ALA A 52 -11.98 -6.37 -18.15
CA ALA A 52 -12.95 -5.68 -19.04
C ALA A 52 -12.71 -5.87 -20.55
N ASN A 53 -11.46 -5.86 -21.02
CA ASN A 53 -11.09 -6.03 -22.42
C ASN A 53 -10.23 -7.27 -22.66
N ARG A 54 -10.15 -8.18 -21.69
CA ARG A 54 -9.27 -9.35 -21.69
C ARG A 54 -10.01 -10.67 -21.41
N GLY A 55 -11.34 -10.69 -21.60
CA GLY A 55 -12.18 -11.84 -21.23
C GLY A 55 -11.77 -13.15 -21.90
N ALA A 56 -11.42 -13.13 -23.20
CA ALA A 56 -10.95 -14.32 -23.91
C ALA A 56 -9.58 -14.80 -23.39
N GLU A 57 -8.64 -13.87 -23.13
CA GLU A 57 -7.34 -14.17 -22.54
C GLU A 57 -7.48 -14.78 -21.15
N TYR A 58 -8.36 -14.19 -20.34
CA TYR A 58 -8.66 -14.68 -18.99
C TYR A 58 -9.26 -16.09 -19.00
N ALA A 59 -10.21 -16.36 -19.90
CA ALA A 59 -10.79 -17.71 -20.06
C ALA A 59 -9.73 -18.73 -20.46
N ALA A 60 -8.88 -18.38 -21.44
CA ALA A 60 -7.79 -19.24 -21.91
C ALA A 60 -6.74 -19.51 -20.80
N LEU A 61 -6.46 -18.51 -19.96
CA LEU A 61 -5.55 -18.67 -18.81
C LEU A 61 -6.09 -19.74 -17.84
N LYS A 62 -7.37 -19.64 -17.43
CA LYS A 62 -7.97 -20.59 -16.50
C LYS A 62 -7.96 -22.02 -17.05
N GLU A 63 -8.34 -22.20 -18.31
CA GLU A 63 -8.35 -23.51 -18.96
C GLU A 63 -6.94 -24.12 -19.04
N ARG A 64 -5.95 -23.34 -19.46
CA ARG A 64 -4.56 -23.78 -19.53
C ARG A 64 -4.03 -24.21 -18.16
N LEU A 65 -4.33 -23.45 -17.09
CA LEU A 65 -3.86 -23.76 -15.75
C LEU A 65 -4.52 -25.01 -15.20
N ARG A 66 -5.86 -25.18 -15.38
CA ARG A 66 -6.56 -26.41 -15.01
C ARG A 66 -6.02 -27.64 -15.73
N SER A 67 -5.80 -27.54 -17.04
CA SER A 67 -5.20 -28.62 -17.83
C SER A 67 -3.79 -28.95 -17.34
N GLY A 68 -3.00 -27.93 -16.96
CA GLY A 68 -1.67 -28.12 -16.39
C GLY A 68 -1.72 -28.89 -15.08
N ILE A 69 -2.63 -28.53 -14.15
CA ILE A 69 -2.83 -29.21 -12.88
C ILE A 69 -3.25 -30.66 -13.11
N ALA A 70 -4.22 -30.90 -14.00
CA ALA A 70 -4.65 -32.25 -14.38
C ALA A 70 -3.51 -33.09 -14.96
N SER A 71 -2.47 -32.46 -15.53
CA SER A 71 -1.29 -33.10 -16.08
C SER A 71 -0.11 -33.18 -15.10
N GLY A 72 -0.33 -32.88 -13.80
CA GLY A 72 0.66 -33.01 -12.74
C GLY A 72 1.46 -31.74 -12.40
N ARG A 73 1.04 -30.57 -12.89
CA ARG A 73 1.59 -29.28 -12.42
C ARG A 73 1.19 -29.04 -10.98
N ASP A 74 2.09 -28.44 -10.19
CA ASP A 74 1.79 -28.02 -8.82
C ASP A 74 0.63 -27.00 -8.81
N THR A 75 -0.33 -27.21 -7.91
CA THR A 75 -1.53 -26.36 -7.80
C THR A 75 -1.19 -24.94 -7.39
N TYR A 76 -0.23 -24.76 -6.46
CA TYR A 76 0.10 -23.44 -5.95
C TYR A 76 1.00 -22.63 -6.90
N ASP A 77 1.81 -23.30 -7.72
CA ASP A 77 2.48 -22.67 -8.85
C ASP A 77 1.45 -22.16 -9.88
N ALA A 78 0.38 -22.90 -10.09
CA ALA A 78 -0.70 -22.47 -10.97
C ALA A 78 -1.50 -21.31 -10.35
N VAL A 79 -1.80 -21.35 -9.06
CA VAL A 79 -2.43 -20.24 -8.32
C VAL A 79 -1.55 -18.99 -8.40
N ALA A 80 -0.27 -19.10 -8.15
CA ALA A 80 0.65 -17.97 -8.22
C ALA A 80 0.68 -17.33 -9.61
N GLU A 81 0.69 -18.13 -10.68
CA GLU A 81 0.61 -17.63 -12.05
C GLU A 81 -0.75 -16.98 -12.34
N TYR A 82 -1.84 -17.57 -11.85
CA TYR A 82 -3.19 -17.03 -11.99
C TYR A 82 -3.33 -15.65 -11.35
N LEU A 83 -2.92 -15.52 -10.09
CA LEU A 83 -2.96 -14.24 -9.37
C LEU A 83 -2.02 -13.21 -10.02
N GLY A 84 -0.85 -13.66 -10.47
CA GLY A 84 0.14 -12.83 -11.19
C GLY A 84 -0.35 -12.23 -12.51
N TRP A 85 -1.35 -12.83 -13.13
CA TRP A 85 -1.92 -12.32 -14.38
C TRP A 85 -2.60 -10.95 -14.22
N PHE A 86 -3.10 -10.63 -13.03
CA PHE A 86 -3.80 -9.38 -12.74
C PHE A 86 -2.86 -8.18 -12.57
N ASP A 87 -1.55 -8.41 -12.39
CA ASP A 87 -0.56 -7.35 -12.19
C ASP A 87 -0.98 -6.36 -11.09
N ASP A 88 -1.27 -6.90 -9.91
CA ASP A 88 -1.66 -6.17 -8.72
C ASP A 88 -0.83 -6.68 -7.52
N SER A 89 -0.07 -5.78 -6.90
CA SER A 89 0.84 -6.13 -5.79
C SER A 89 0.13 -6.50 -4.50
N HIS A 90 -1.15 -6.16 -4.36
CA HIS A 90 -1.98 -6.56 -3.23
C HIS A 90 -2.76 -7.86 -3.50
N LEU A 91 -2.75 -8.37 -4.74
CA LEU A 91 -3.30 -9.68 -5.07
C LEU A 91 -2.16 -10.68 -5.21
N GLY A 92 -2.06 -11.64 -4.30
CA GLY A 92 -0.93 -12.57 -4.31
C GLY A 92 -1.10 -13.75 -3.36
N THR A 93 -0.09 -14.59 -3.33
CA THR A 93 0.03 -15.73 -2.42
C THR A 93 1.41 -15.75 -1.78
N GLU A 94 1.64 -16.63 -0.81
CA GLU A 94 2.89 -16.71 -0.08
C GLU A 94 4.12 -16.78 -1.00
N GLY A 95 5.07 -15.85 -0.78
CA GLY A 95 6.35 -15.81 -1.50
C GLY A 95 6.28 -15.29 -2.94
N VAL A 96 5.10 -15.00 -3.49
CA VAL A 96 4.92 -14.50 -4.86
C VAL A 96 4.42 -13.07 -4.85
N ARG A 97 5.32 -12.12 -5.12
CA ARG A 97 4.94 -10.75 -5.50
C ARG A 97 4.96 -10.64 -7.00
N THR A 98 3.83 -10.25 -7.58
CA THR A 98 3.64 -10.17 -9.02
C THR A 98 4.17 -8.88 -9.63
N TYR A 99 4.49 -7.90 -8.79
CA TYR A 99 4.93 -6.59 -9.22
C TYR A 99 6.37 -6.60 -9.77
N ARG A 100 6.54 -6.03 -10.95
CA ARG A 100 7.85 -5.72 -11.56
C ARG A 100 7.97 -4.21 -11.75
N PRO A 101 8.84 -3.50 -10.97
CA PRO A 101 9.05 -2.07 -11.19
C PRO A 101 9.41 -1.79 -12.63
N LYS A 102 8.72 -0.84 -13.27
CA LYS A 102 9.13 -0.33 -14.59
C LYS A 102 10.39 0.49 -14.40
N SER A 103 11.56 -0.12 -14.62
CA SER A 103 12.83 0.50 -14.30
C SER A 103 13.30 1.46 -15.36
N VAL A 104 13.74 2.63 -14.94
CA VAL A 104 14.73 3.45 -15.63
C VAL A 104 16.04 2.65 -15.71
N ARG A 105 16.88 2.84 -16.75
CA ARG A 105 18.20 2.18 -16.86
C ARG A 105 19.05 2.50 -15.64
N ARG A 106 19.41 1.47 -14.87
CA ARG A 106 20.11 1.55 -13.59
C ARG A 106 21.50 0.91 -13.67
N PRO A 107 22.44 1.30 -12.80
CA PRO A 107 23.66 0.54 -12.58
C PRO A 107 23.33 -0.93 -12.25
N SER A 108 24.21 -1.86 -12.65
CA SER A 108 23.97 -3.30 -12.51
C SER A 108 23.79 -3.78 -11.07
N ASP A 109 24.29 -3.04 -10.08
CA ASP A 109 24.21 -3.35 -8.65
C ASP A 109 23.08 -2.60 -7.93
N TYR A 110 22.31 -1.74 -8.64
CA TYR A 110 21.23 -0.92 -8.05
C TYR A 110 20.20 -1.77 -7.30
N ALA A 111 19.63 -2.77 -7.97
CA ALA A 111 18.61 -3.63 -7.37
C ALA A 111 19.14 -4.35 -6.12
N ALA A 112 20.37 -4.88 -6.18
CA ALA A 112 20.99 -5.56 -5.06
C ALA A 112 21.29 -4.61 -3.86
N ARG A 113 21.60 -3.33 -4.13
CA ARG A 113 21.76 -2.33 -3.07
C ARG A 113 20.42 -1.96 -2.45
N MET A 114 19.39 -1.71 -3.28
CA MET A 114 18.03 -1.41 -2.79
C MET A 114 17.40 -2.57 -2.05
N GLU A 115 17.71 -3.81 -2.43
CA GLU A 115 17.24 -5.00 -1.71
C GLU A 115 17.81 -5.07 -0.29
N ARG A 116 19.08 -4.67 -0.12
CA ARG A 116 19.75 -4.64 1.19
C ARG A 116 19.43 -3.39 2.02
N TYR A 117 18.76 -2.39 1.44
CA TYR A 117 18.38 -1.19 2.15
C TYR A 117 17.31 -1.53 3.20
N ASP A 118 17.67 -1.38 4.48
CA ASP A 118 16.81 -1.63 5.65
C ASP A 118 16.79 -0.37 6.54
N PRO A 119 16.01 0.66 6.16
CA PRO A 119 15.95 1.90 6.90
C PRO A 119 15.29 1.69 8.27
N GLN A 120 15.84 2.33 9.30
CA GLN A 120 15.32 2.28 10.65
C GLN A 120 14.63 3.60 11.03
N PHE A 121 13.66 3.55 11.94
CA PHE A 121 13.06 4.74 12.55
C PHE A 121 14.14 5.60 13.17
N THR A 122 14.26 6.82 12.70
CA THR A 122 15.32 7.74 13.11
C THR A 122 14.84 9.18 13.01
N HIS A 123 15.25 10.02 13.96
CA HIS A 123 15.13 11.46 13.82
C HIS A 123 16.36 12.17 14.38
N CYS A 124 16.87 13.13 13.64
CA CYS A 124 18.06 13.89 14.05
C CYS A 124 18.17 15.21 13.28
N ARG A 125 19.04 16.10 13.76
CA ARG A 125 19.51 17.24 12.96
C ARG A 125 20.42 16.75 11.84
N VAL A 126 20.18 17.23 10.63
CA VAL A 126 21.08 17.06 9.50
C VAL A 126 22.17 18.13 9.53
N ASP A 127 21.75 19.37 9.83
CA ASP A 127 22.60 20.54 9.96
C ASP A 127 21.92 21.62 10.83
N GLY A 128 22.39 22.88 10.75
CA GLY A 128 21.82 23.99 11.52
C GLY A 128 20.36 24.34 11.21
N GLU A 129 19.89 24.07 10.00
CA GLU A 129 18.60 24.50 9.49
C GLU A 129 17.64 23.33 9.19
N THR A 130 18.16 22.14 8.98
CA THR A 130 17.41 20.98 8.49
C THR A 130 17.34 19.84 9.51
N TYR A 131 16.17 19.29 9.69
CA TYR A 131 15.89 18.12 10.54
C TYR A 131 15.42 16.94 9.68
N LEU A 132 15.79 15.73 10.05
CA LEU A 132 15.38 14.48 9.45
C LEU A 132 14.39 13.76 10.37
N ILE A 133 13.29 13.28 9.80
CA ILE A 133 12.46 12.21 10.37
C ILE A 133 12.41 11.09 9.33
N ARG A 134 12.92 9.89 9.66
CA ARG A 134 12.81 8.71 8.82
C ARG A 134 11.70 7.82 9.34
N PHE A 135 10.72 7.57 8.47
CA PHE A 135 9.49 6.85 8.78
C PHE A 135 9.31 5.68 7.80
N PRO A 136 9.96 4.53 8.04
CA PRO A 136 10.08 3.44 7.06
C PRO A 136 8.90 2.46 7.04
N SER A 137 7.86 2.66 7.85
CA SER A 137 6.68 1.80 7.89
C SER A 137 5.46 2.54 8.44
N CYS A 138 4.30 2.27 7.86
CA CYS A 138 2.99 2.62 8.42
C CYS A 138 2.37 1.46 9.22
N ASP A 139 3.05 0.31 9.30
CA ASP A 139 2.68 -0.81 10.17
C ASP A 139 3.40 -0.64 11.51
N LEU A 140 2.70 -0.05 12.48
CA LEU A 140 3.26 0.40 13.74
C LEU A 140 2.72 -0.40 14.93
N ASN A 141 3.62 -0.82 15.80
CA ASN A 141 3.24 -1.16 17.17
C ASN A 141 3.06 0.12 18.03
N GLU A 142 2.60 -0.03 19.26
CA GLU A 142 2.33 1.09 20.18
C GLU A 142 3.58 1.95 20.48
N GLU A 143 4.74 1.33 20.62
CA GLU A 143 6.02 2.01 20.85
C GLU A 143 6.41 2.88 19.65
N GLN A 144 6.29 2.34 18.44
CA GLN A 144 6.57 3.05 17.19
C GLN A 144 5.57 4.20 16.97
N ALA A 145 4.29 4.01 17.29
CA ALA A 145 3.29 5.07 17.24
C ALA A 145 3.60 6.20 18.24
N ALA A 146 4.08 5.87 19.43
CA ALA A 146 4.54 6.87 20.42
C ALA A 146 5.82 7.56 19.94
N TRP A 147 6.71 6.84 19.27
CA TRP A 147 7.93 7.38 18.67
C TRP A 147 7.62 8.44 17.61
N VAL A 148 6.65 8.23 16.71
CA VAL A 148 6.25 9.24 15.70
C VAL A 148 5.87 10.55 16.36
N ARG A 149 5.05 10.54 17.39
CA ARG A 149 4.67 11.75 18.14
C ARG A 149 5.87 12.41 18.81
N THR A 150 6.84 11.61 19.26
CA THR A 150 8.09 12.11 19.87
C THR A 150 8.98 12.77 18.84
N ALA A 151 9.14 12.16 17.66
CA ALA A 151 9.91 12.72 16.55
C ALA A 151 9.37 14.08 16.09
N VAL A 152 8.02 14.20 15.97
CA VAL A 152 7.37 15.47 15.64
C VAL A 152 7.66 16.54 16.70
N ARG A 153 7.52 16.22 17.99
CA ARG A 153 7.86 17.16 19.07
C ARG A 153 9.33 17.55 19.07
N ALA A 154 10.22 16.60 18.86
CA ALA A 154 11.67 16.85 18.79
C ALA A 154 12.03 17.77 17.63
N TYR A 155 11.43 17.59 16.45
CA TYR A 155 11.57 18.51 15.34
C TYR A 155 11.12 19.93 15.72
N LEU A 156 9.92 20.09 16.23
CA LEU A 156 9.39 21.41 16.60
C LEU A 156 10.24 22.10 17.67
N ALA A 157 10.80 21.35 18.63
CA ALA A 157 11.70 21.86 19.65
C ALA A 157 13.12 22.15 19.11
N SER A 158 13.50 21.55 17.99
CA SER A 158 14.84 21.70 17.42
C SER A 158 15.14 23.13 16.93
N GLY A 159 14.11 23.87 16.53
CA GLY A 159 14.26 25.18 15.91
C GLY A 159 14.66 25.13 14.43
N CYS A 160 14.85 23.94 13.83
CA CYS A 160 15.14 23.83 12.40
C CYS A 160 13.96 24.34 11.55
N GLU A 161 14.27 25.10 10.51
CA GLU A 161 13.26 25.68 9.61
C GLU A 161 12.79 24.67 8.57
N ASN A 162 13.65 23.72 8.17
CA ASN A 162 13.38 22.73 7.13
C ASN A 162 13.23 21.33 7.71
N LEU A 163 12.42 20.51 7.04
CA LEU A 163 12.21 19.11 7.41
C LEU A 163 12.45 18.20 6.20
N ILE A 164 13.17 17.12 6.39
CA ILE A 164 13.16 15.97 5.48
C ILE A 164 12.34 14.87 6.14
N LEU A 165 11.22 14.50 5.52
CA LEU A 165 10.48 13.30 5.85
C LEU A 165 10.90 12.19 4.89
N ASP A 166 11.72 11.27 5.38
CA ASP A 166 12.24 10.15 4.60
C ASP A 166 11.37 8.92 4.82
N ILE A 167 10.60 8.56 3.79
CA ILE A 167 9.73 7.38 3.79
C ILE A 167 10.25 6.25 2.89
N ARG A 168 11.51 6.30 2.49
CA ARG A 168 12.11 5.21 1.71
C ARG A 168 11.97 3.89 2.44
N GLY A 169 11.63 2.83 1.69
CA GLY A 169 11.36 1.50 2.23
C GLY A 169 9.97 1.32 2.85
N ASN A 170 9.14 2.37 2.94
CA ASN A 170 7.80 2.29 3.54
C ASN A 170 6.80 1.60 2.61
N GLY A 171 6.58 0.31 2.80
CA GLY A 171 5.64 -0.50 2.02
C GLY A 171 4.17 -0.32 2.42
N GLY A 172 3.86 0.58 3.34
CA GLY A 172 2.49 0.83 3.79
C GLY A 172 2.18 0.33 5.20
N GLY A 173 0.91 0.08 5.48
CA GLY A 173 0.33 -0.29 6.76
C GLY A 173 -1.00 0.45 6.99
N SER A 174 -1.11 1.26 8.05
CA SER A 174 -2.29 2.06 8.36
C SER A 174 -2.09 3.53 8.06
N ASP A 175 -3.08 4.18 7.42
CA ASP A 175 -3.04 5.62 7.14
C ASP A 175 -3.02 6.46 8.43
N SER A 176 -3.62 5.95 9.52
CA SER A 176 -3.57 6.63 10.83
C SER A 176 -2.14 6.77 11.40
N ALA A 177 -1.20 5.96 10.93
CA ALA A 177 0.19 5.98 11.39
C ALA A 177 0.94 7.26 10.99
N TYR A 178 0.65 7.80 9.82
CA TYR A 178 1.30 9.01 9.31
C TYR A 178 0.54 10.31 9.61
N GLU A 179 -0.66 10.24 10.18
CA GLU A 179 -1.49 11.42 10.45
C GLU A 179 -0.74 12.57 11.17
N PRO A 180 0.08 12.33 12.22
CA PRO A 180 0.85 13.39 12.86
C PRO A 180 1.89 14.05 11.92
N LEU A 181 2.42 13.30 10.95
CA LEU A 181 3.40 13.77 9.97
C LEU A 181 2.71 14.59 8.86
N LEU A 182 1.56 14.11 8.36
CA LEU A 182 0.75 14.86 7.39
C LEU A 182 0.30 16.19 7.97
N LYS A 183 -0.22 16.22 9.21
CA LYS A 183 -0.58 17.44 9.93
C LYS A 183 0.57 18.43 10.07
N LEU A 184 1.79 17.93 10.26
CA LEU A 184 3.00 18.76 10.32
C LEU A 184 3.30 19.41 8.97
N LEU A 185 3.08 18.70 7.86
CA LEU A 185 3.35 19.17 6.49
C LEU A 185 2.21 20.00 5.91
N TYR A 186 1.00 19.88 6.44
CA TYR A 186 -0.21 20.54 5.96
C TYR A 186 -0.09 22.06 5.98
N ASP A 187 -0.51 22.74 4.91
CA ASP A 187 -0.61 24.21 4.82
C ASP A 187 -1.90 24.74 4.19
N HIS A 188 -2.69 23.89 3.52
CA HIS A 188 -3.98 24.25 2.94
C HIS A 188 -4.90 23.05 2.81
N GLU A 189 -6.22 23.31 2.69
CA GLU A 189 -7.21 22.26 2.46
C GLU A 189 -6.94 21.56 1.12
N GLY A 190 -6.82 20.24 1.18
CA GLY A 190 -6.66 19.35 0.05
C GLY A 190 -7.89 18.51 -0.21
N VAL A 191 -7.93 17.87 -1.37
CA VAL A 191 -8.95 16.88 -1.75
C VAL A 191 -8.26 15.67 -2.35
N GLU A 192 -8.67 14.48 -1.90
CA GLU A 192 -8.13 13.22 -2.39
C GLU A 192 -9.27 12.21 -2.69
N ASP A 193 -8.98 11.19 -3.50
CA ASP A 193 -9.94 10.19 -3.92
C ASP A 193 -10.26 9.21 -2.79
N ALA A 194 -11.55 8.92 -2.61
CA ALA A 194 -12.01 7.91 -1.67
C ALA A 194 -11.87 6.49 -2.23
N MET A 195 -11.97 5.51 -1.33
CA MET A 195 -12.07 4.10 -1.70
C MET A 195 -13.54 3.68 -1.83
N GLU A 196 -13.82 2.79 -2.78
CA GLU A 196 -15.12 2.13 -2.94
C GLU A 196 -14.95 0.62 -2.77
N TYR A 197 -15.87 -0.01 -2.03
CA TYR A 197 -15.90 -1.45 -1.80
C TYR A 197 -16.57 -2.15 -2.98
N ARG A 198 -15.96 -3.20 -3.51
CA ARG A 198 -16.70 -4.17 -4.32
C ARG A 198 -17.51 -5.05 -3.37
N VAL A 199 -18.83 -4.90 -3.40
CA VAL A 199 -19.73 -5.56 -2.45
C VAL A 199 -19.63 -7.08 -2.61
N SER A 200 -19.25 -7.75 -1.53
CA SER A 200 -19.09 -9.19 -1.40
C SER A 200 -19.19 -9.59 0.07
N GLU A 201 -19.36 -10.86 0.36
CA GLU A 201 -19.32 -11.36 1.74
C GLU A 201 -17.98 -11.05 2.40
N LEU A 202 -16.89 -11.13 1.64
CA LEU A 202 -15.55 -10.82 2.12
C LEU A 202 -15.41 -9.33 2.48
N ALA A 203 -15.89 -8.41 1.64
CA ALA A 203 -15.86 -6.99 1.92
C ALA A 203 -16.75 -6.62 3.13
N VAL A 204 -17.89 -7.29 3.31
CA VAL A 204 -18.74 -7.13 4.50
C VAL A 204 -18.01 -7.64 5.75
N ALA A 205 -17.31 -8.78 5.66
CA ALA A 205 -16.52 -9.33 6.77
C ALA A 205 -15.40 -8.35 7.17
N HIS A 206 -14.67 -7.79 6.20
CA HIS A 206 -13.66 -6.75 6.41
C HIS A 206 -14.22 -5.56 7.21
N VAL A 207 -15.32 -4.97 6.74
CA VAL A 207 -15.93 -3.82 7.46
C VAL A 207 -16.40 -4.22 8.85
N ARG A 208 -16.91 -5.44 9.02
CA ARG A 208 -17.36 -5.93 10.34
C ARG A 208 -16.21 -6.05 11.32
N GLU A 209 -15.05 -6.53 10.87
CA GLU A 209 -13.85 -6.66 11.69
C GLU A 209 -13.30 -5.29 12.12
N PHE A 210 -13.08 -4.39 11.17
CA PHE A 210 -12.37 -3.13 11.45
C PHE A 210 -13.25 -1.98 11.95
N ALA A 211 -14.56 -2.02 11.74
CA ALA A 211 -15.46 -0.93 12.07
C ALA A 211 -16.82 -1.37 12.62
N GLY A 212 -17.08 -2.68 12.77
CA GLY A 212 -18.41 -3.23 13.08
C GLY A 212 -19.02 -2.73 14.38
N ASP A 213 -18.22 -2.40 15.37
CA ASP A 213 -18.69 -1.90 16.67
C ASP A 213 -19.07 -0.42 16.68
N THR A 214 -18.75 0.31 15.61
CA THR A 214 -19.13 1.72 15.47
C THR A 214 -20.51 1.88 14.82
N GLU A 215 -21.22 2.97 15.13
CA GLU A 215 -22.49 3.29 14.46
C GLU A 215 -22.30 3.43 12.93
N ARG A 216 -21.22 4.10 12.52
CA ARG A 216 -20.88 4.26 11.11
C ARG A 216 -20.60 2.91 10.43
N GLY A 217 -19.86 2.02 11.10
CA GLY A 217 -19.57 0.67 10.58
C GLY A 217 -20.82 -0.17 10.41
N ARG A 218 -21.73 -0.18 11.41
CA ARG A 218 -23.02 -0.87 11.31
C ARG A 218 -23.88 -0.32 10.16
N ALA A 219 -23.94 0.99 10.01
CA ALA A 219 -24.67 1.63 8.91
C ALA A 219 -24.07 1.27 7.55
N LYS A 220 -22.74 1.20 7.43
CA LYS A 220 -22.04 0.75 6.23
C LYS A 220 -22.38 -0.71 5.90
N ILE A 221 -22.26 -1.61 6.85
CA ILE A 221 -22.62 -3.03 6.68
C ILE A 221 -24.05 -3.16 6.18
N ALA A 222 -25.02 -2.49 6.82
CA ALA A 222 -26.41 -2.51 6.42
C ALA A 222 -26.67 -1.97 5.00
N ARG A 223 -25.83 -1.07 4.49
CA ARG A 223 -25.87 -0.61 3.10
C ARG A 223 -25.29 -1.66 2.16
N MET A 224 -24.16 -2.26 2.51
CA MET A 224 -23.51 -3.31 1.71
C MET A 224 -24.44 -4.52 1.55
N GLU A 225 -25.10 -4.95 2.62
CA GLU A 225 -26.05 -6.09 2.58
C GLU A 225 -27.29 -5.85 1.71
N ARG A 226 -27.60 -4.58 1.39
CA ARG A 226 -28.70 -4.20 0.47
C ARG A 226 -28.24 -3.92 -0.96
N THR A 227 -26.94 -3.81 -1.17
CA THR A 227 -26.35 -3.57 -2.49
C THR A 227 -26.06 -4.89 -3.17
N PRO A 228 -26.42 -5.08 -4.46
CA PRO A 228 -26.11 -6.32 -5.16
C PRO A 228 -24.61 -6.67 -5.13
N ALA A 229 -24.34 -7.97 -4.98
CA ALA A 229 -22.96 -8.46 -5.00
C ALA A 229 -22.25 -8.09 -6.31
N GLY A 230 -21.00 -7.66 -6.22
CA GLY A 230 -20.19 -7.23 -7.35
C GLY A 230 -20.33 -5.75 -7.72
N GLU A 231 -21.34 -5.03 -7.22
CA GLU A 231 -21.45 -3.58 -7.38
C GLU A 231 -20.47 -2.83 -6.47
N PHE A 232 -20.12 -1.60 -6.83
CA PHE A 232 -19.24 -0.74 -6.04
C PHE A 232 -20.03 0.19 -5.14
N LEU A 233 -19.60 0.32 -3.89
CA LEU A 233 -20.20 1.17 -2.88
C LEU A 233 -19.16 2.06 -2.20
N THR A 234 -19.35 3.38 -2.29
CA THR A 234 -18.59 4.36 -1.51
C THR A 234 -19.25 4.61 -0.14
N ASP A 235 -18.46 5.03 0.85
CA ASP A 235 -18.95 5.42 2.18
C ASP A 235 -19.41 6.90 2.26
N GLY A 236 -19.56 7.54 1.12
CA GLY A 236 -19.92 8.94 0.99
C GLY A 236 -19.58 9.47 -0.41
N PRO A 237 -19.12 10.71 -0.53
CA PRO A 237 -18.60 11.23 -1.79
C PRO A 237 -17.39 10.42 -2.30
N LYS A 238 -17.15 10.47 -3.61
CA LYS A 238 -15.98 9.82 -4.24
C LYS A 238 -14.64 10.46 -3.87
N THR A 239 -14.68 11.61 -3.19
CA THR A 239 -13.51 12.31 -2.67
C THR A 239 -13.71 12.67 -1.21
N TYR A 240 -12.62 12.87 -0.49
CA TYR A 240 -12.63 13.39 0.88
C TYR A 240 -11.73 14.62 1.00
N ARG A 241 -11.96 15.40 2.05
CA ARG A 241 -11.19 16.62 2.32
C ARG A 241 -10.13 16.33 3.38
N ILE A 242 -8.92 16.79 3.08
CA ILE A 242 -7.80 16.84 4.03
C ILE A 242 -7.85 18.22 4.66
N ARG A 243 -8.25 18.28 5.93
CA ARG A 243 -8.41 19.53 6.66
C ARG A 243 -8.02 19.40 8.11
N TYR A 244 -7.20 20.33 8.57
CA TYR A 244 -6.82 20.48 9.97
C TYR A 244 -7.19 21.88 10.46
N ASP A 245 -7.48 22.03 11.76
CA ASP A 245 -7.91 23.32 12.35
C ASP A 245 -6.78 24.35 12.42
N SER A 246 -5.55 23.93 12.29
CA SER A 246 -4.38 24.81 12.35
C SER A 246 -3.26 24.34 11.45
N VAL A 247 -2.51 25.32 10.92
CA VAL A 247 -1.27 25.10 10.15
C VAL A 247 -0.10 25.22 11.11
N SER A 248 0.80 24.25 11.09
CA SER A 248 2.05 24.32 11.84
C SER A 248 2.92 25.49 11.32
N PRO A 249 3.54 26.31 12.20
CA PRO A 249 4.44 27.36 11.76
C PRO A 249 5.71 26.84 11.06
N ARG A 250 6.02 25.56 11.25
CA ARG A 250 7.14 24.83 10.63
C ARG A 250 6.66 23.49 10.09
N PRO A 251 7.32 22.94 9.06
CA PRO A 251 8.50 23.43 8.35
C PRO A 251 8.20 24.65 7.46
N ARG A 252 9.19 25.47 7.18
CA ARG A 252 9.13 26.50 6.13
C ARG A 252 9.17 25.82 4.76
N ARG A 253 10.09 24.85 4.59
CA ARG A 253 10.19 23.95 3.42
C ARG A 253 10.36 22.51 3.88
N ALA A 254 9.80 21.58 3.14
CA ALA A 254 9.96 20.17 3.42
C ALA A 254 10.37 19.37 2.16
N GLY A 255 11.18 18.35 2.36
CA GLY A 255 11.43 17.31 1.38
C GLY A 255 10.78 16.01 1.81
N LEU A 256 9.93 15.44 0.95
CA LEU A 256 9.42 14.08 1.12
C LEU A 256 10.26 13.14 0.26
N LEU A 257 11.09 12.32 0.89
CA LEU A 257 12.04 11.44 0.20
C LEU A 257 11.45 10.04 0.02
N ILE A 258 11.33 9.62 -1.24
CA ILE A 258 10.71 8.35 -1.65
C ILE A 258 11.69 7.43 -2.39
N ASP A 259 11.32 6.16 -2.50
CA ASP A 259 11.95 5.16 -3.37
C ASP A 259 10.93 4.19 -3.97
N GLY A 260 11.38 3.25 -4.79
CA GLY A 260 10.54 2.24 -5.44
C GLY A 260 9.96 1.17 -4.50
N LYS A 261 10.20 1.24 -3.20
CA LYS A 261 9.59 0.38 -2.19
C LYS A 261 8.43 1.07 -1.45
N VAL A 262 8.27 2.39 -1.63
CA VAL A 262 7.14 3.13 -1.06
C VAL A 262 5.86 2.65 -1.72
N GLY A 263 4.93 2.12 -0.93
CA GLY A 263 3.70 1.51 -1.44
C GLY A 263 2.51 1.69 -0.48
N SER A 264 1.31 1.43 -0.97
CA SER A 264 0.07 1.42 -0.19
C SER A 264 -0.10 2.71 0.64
N SER A 265 -0.27 2.65 1.96
CA SER A 265 -0.36 3.85 2.83
C SER A 265 0.83 4.82 2.68
N GLY A 266 2.01 4.34 2.28
CA GLY A 266 3.14 5.21 1.93
C GLY A 266 2.85 6.07 0.69
N GLU A 267 2.19 5.50 -0.32
CA GLU A 267 1.74 6.23 -1.51
C GLU A 267 0.58 7.16 -1.21
N GLN A 268 -0.36 6.73 -0.33
CA GLN A 268 -1.44 7.59 0.12
C GLN A 268 -0.90 8.86 0.79
N LEU A 269 0.12 8.73 1.65
CA LEU A 269 0.80 9.89 2.24
C LEU A 269 1.37 10.83 1.18
N VAL A 270 2.01 10.30 0.12
CA VAL A 270 2.54 11.14 -0.97
C VAL A 270 1.43 11.93 -1.66
N LEU A 271 0.30 11.29 -1.95
CA LEU A 271 -0.85 11.94 -2.61
C LEU A 271 -1.48 13.01 -1.70
N GLU A 272 -1.70 12.69 -0.43
CA GLU A 272 -2.27 13.63 0.53
C GLU A 272 -1.36 14.84 0.79
N VAL A 273 -0.05 14.63 0.86
CA VAL A 273 0.93 15.72 0.93
C VAL A 273 0.86 16.61 -0.30
N ARG A 274 0.81 16.05 -1.51
CA ARG A 274 0.66 16.81 -2.74
C ARG A 274 -0.63 17.62 -2.80
N ALA A 275 -1.71 17.03 -2.29
CA ALA A 275 -3.01 17.68 -2.27
C ALA A 275 -3.11 18.81 -1.23
N SER A 276 -2.30 18.78 -0.15
CA SER A 276 -2.50 19.65 1.03
C SER A 276 -1.26 20.40 1.52
N SER A 277 -0.13 20.34 0.78
CA SER A 277 1.12 21.03 1.15
C SER A 277 1.85 21.61 -0.06
N ARG A 278 1.90 22.93 -0.17
CA ARG A 278 2.71 23.65 -1.17
C ARG A 278 4.16 23.80 -0.78
N ARG A 279 4.48 23.62 0.51
CA ARG A 279 5.84 23.74 1.05
C ARG A 279 6.64 22.45 0.99
N THR A 280 6.02 21.36 0.49
CA THR A 280 6.67 20.07 0.40
C THR A 280 6.96 19.72 -1.06
N THR A 281 8.21 19.35 -1.34
CA THR A 281 8.66 18.81 -2.62
C THR A 281 8.96 17.33 -2.45
N VAL A 282 8.52 16.49 -3.38
CA VAL A 282 8.77 15.05 -3.39
C VAL A 282 10.07 14.74 -4.13
N TYR A 283 11.01 14.11 -3.45
CA TYR A 283 12.33 13.76 -3.97
C TYR A 283 12.49 12.25 -4.07
N GLY A 284 13.18 11.77 -5.09
CA GLY A 284 13.52 10.36 -5.24
C GLY A 284 14.25 10.08 -6.54
N GLN A 285 14.75 8.87 -6.71
CA GLN A 285 15.28 8.42 -8.01
C GLN A 285 14.23 7.67 -8.81
N ASP A 286 13.38 6.90 -8.12
CA ASP A 286 12.33 6.09 -8.67
C ASP A 286 10.96 6.67 -8.39
N ASN A 287 9.99 6.23 -9.18
CA ASN A 287 8.59 6.30 -8.77
C ASN A 287 8.39 5.36 -7.57
N THR A 288 7.30 5.58 -6.83
CA THR A 288 6.82 4.65 -5.82
C THR A 288 6.44 3.29 -6.43
N LEU A 289 6.04 2.34 -5.59
CA LEU A 289 5.77 0.97 -6.00
C LEU A 289 4.60 0.84 -6.98
N GLY A 290 3.56 1.67 -6.86
CA GLY A 290 2.33 1.57 -7.65
C GLY A 290 1.45 0.41 -7.20
N CYS A 291 0.99 0.45 -5.95
CA CYS A 291 0.16 -0.59 -5.36
C CYS A 291 -0.91 -0.01 -4.41
N LEU A 292 -1.53 1.11 -4.76
CA LEU A 292 -2.53 1.76 -3.92
C LEU A 292 -3.96 1.65 -4.49
N ASP A 293 -4.10 1.46 -5.80
CA ASP A 293 -5.40 1.52 -6.46
C ASP A 293 -6.38 0.46 -5.97
N PHE A 294 -5.88 -0.72 -5.57
CA PHE A 294 -6.66 -1.78 -4.95
C PHE A 294 -6.06 -2.11 -3.58
N SER A 295 -6.89 -2.08 -2.52
CA SER A 295 -6.39 -2.22 -1.15
C SER A 295 -7.46 -2.78 -0.19
N ASN A 296 -7.25 -2.61 1.13
CA ASN A 296 -8.09 -3.22 2.16
C ASN A 296 -8.19 -4.73 1.96
N CYS A 297 -7.02 -5.38 2.11
CA CYS A 297 -6.84 -6.77 1.75
C CYS A 297 -7.31 -7.71 2.85
N GLU A 298 -7.87 -8.84 2.43
CA GLU A 298 -8.17 -9.98 3.28
C GLU A 298 -7.24 -11.16 2.97
N ILE A 299 -6.95 -11.96 3.99
CA ILE A 299 -6.22 -13.21 3.86
C ILE A 299 -7.21 -14.37 3.83
N LEU A 300 -7.13 -15.17 2.77
CA LEU A 300 -7.92 -16.38 2.60
C LEU A 300 -7.01 -17.60 2.63
N TYR A 301 -7.26 -18.52 3.55
CA TYR A 301 -6.55 -19.79 3.63
C TYR A 301 -7.17 -20.82 2.68
N PHE A 302 -6.33 -21.61 2.03
CA PHE A 302 -6.79 -22.63 1.09
C PHE A 302 -7.49 -23.80 1.80
N PRO A 303 -8.61 -24.31 1.28
CA PRO A 303 -9.37 -25.38 1.93
C PRO A 303 -8.63 -26.71 2.06
N GLN A 304 -7.74 -27.05 1.11
CA GLN A 304 -7.00 -28.31 1.12
C GLN A 304 -5.67 -28.19 1.85
N ASP A 305 -5.11 -26.99 1.96
CA ASP A 305 -3.89 -26.72 2.71
C ASP A 305 -3.99 -25.38 3.47
N SER A 306 -4.49 -25.44 4.68
CA SER A 306 -4.66 -24.26 5.54
C SER A 306 -3.34 -23.63 6.03
N THR A 307 -2.19 -24.19 5.68
CA THR A 307 -0.90 -23.52 5.88
C THR A 307 -0.56 -22.53 4.79
N ARG A 308 -1.28 -22.57 3.67
CA ARG A 308 -1.15 -21.67 2.53
C ARG A 308 -2.31 -20.69 2.46
N TRP A 309 -2.05 -19.52 1.90
CA TRP A 309 -3.01 -18.43 1.85
C TRP A 309 -2.86 -17.60 0.56
N MET A 310 -3.89 -16.86 0.26
CA MET A 310 -3.86 -15.78 -0.73
C MET A 310 -4.34 -14.48 -0.10
N MET A 311 -3.81 -13.36 -0.58
CA MET A 311 -4.23 -12.01 -0.21
C MET A 311 -5.09 -11.43 -1.33
N LEU A 312 -6.21 -10.78 -0.98
CA LEU A 312 -7.21 -10.31 -1.92
C LEU A 312 -7.73 -8.92 -1.52
N PRO A 313 -7.54 -7.87 -2.37
CA PRO A 313 -8.07 -6.53 -2.15
C PRO A 313 -9.61 -6.48 -2.27
N THR A 314 -10.26 -5.84 -1.30
CA THR A 314 -11.74 -5.69 -1.27
C THR A 314 -12.20 -4.33 -1.76
N THR A 315 -11.32 -3.35 -1.88
CA THR A 315 -11.62 -2.00 -2.33
C THR A 315 -10.78 -1.58 -3.53
N ARG A 316 -11.31 -0.61 -4.30
CA ARG A 316 -10.53 0.13 -5.27
C ARG A 316 -10.65 1.64 -5.03
N SER A 317 -9.64 2.40 -5.43
CA SER A 317 -9.73 3.86 -5.43
C SER A 317 -10.71 4.36 -6.50
N CYS A 318 -11.50 5.36 -6.16
CA CYS A 318 -12.41 6.02 -7.11
C CYS A 318 -11.68 6.60 -8.33
N ARG A 319 -10.36 6.92 -8.21
CA ARG A 319 -9.53 7.39 -9.33
C ARG A 319 -9.41 6.39 -10.47
N VAL A 320 -9.53 5.09 -10.17
CA VAL A 320 -9.43 4.02 -11.18
C VAL A 320 -10.54 4.14 -12.22
N SER A 321 -11.78 4.36 -11.77
CA SER A 321 -12.93 4.53 -12.68
C SER A 321 -12.84 5.77 -13.58
N GLU A 322 -11.93 6.71 -13.24
CA GLU A 322 -11.67 7.94 -14.00
C GLU A 322 -10.38 7.86 -14.85
N GLY A 323 -9.75 6.69 -14.90
CA GLY A 323 -8.51 6.49 -15.66
C GLY A 323 -7.28 7.14 -15.04
N ARG A 324 -7.32 7.49 -13.74
CA ARG A 324 -6.25 8.15 -13.00
C ARG A 324 -5.51 7.21 -12.03
N GLY A 325 -5.65 5.90 -12.26
CA GLY A 325 -4.98 4.89 -11.44
C GLY A 325 -3.45 5.04 -11.47
N ILE A 326 -2.81 4.69 -10.36
CA ILE A 326 -1.35 4.78 -10.18
C ILE A 326 -0.67 3.41 -10.12
N ASP A 327 -1.43 2.34 -10.00
CA ASP A 327 -0.86 1.00 -9.96
C ASP A 327 -0.03 0.72 -11.21
N SER A 328 1.03 -0.06 -11.03
CA SER A 328 2.04 -0.35 -12.05
C SER A 328 2.91 0.82 -12.55
N ALA A 329 2.49 2.08 -12.38
CA ALA A 329 3.28 3.27 -12.74
C ALA A 329 3.99 3.87 -11.53
N GLY A 330 3.35 3.82 -10.37
CA GLY A 330 3.75 4.52 -9.16
C GLY A 330 3.64 6.04 -9.29
N ILE A 331 3.98 6.73 -8.21
CA ILE A 331 3.99 8.19 -8.13
C ILE A 331 5.42 8.68 -8.40
N ALA A 332 5.60 9.48 -9.46
CA ALA A 332 6.91 10.04 -9.78
C ALA A 332 7.32 11.10 -8.75
N PRO A 333 8.61 11.23 -8.38
CA PRO A 333 9.08 12.36 -7.60
C PRO A 333 8.99 13.66 -8.43
N ASP A 334 8.87 14.80 -7.75
CA ASP A 334 8.90 16.14 -8.37
C ASP A 334 10.35 16.47 -8.80
N VAL A 335 11.29 16.08 -7.97
CA VAL A 335 12.73 16.27 -8.22
C VAL A 335 13.44 14.91 -8.17
N ARG A 336 14.11 14.56 -9.28
CA ARG A 336 14.91 13.34 -9.32
C ARG A 336 16.32 13.59 -8.79
N ILE A 337 16.69 12.84 -7.75
CA ILE A 337 18.02 12.89 -7.17
C ILE A 337 19.02 12.30 -8.19
N PRO A 338 20.18 12.96 -8.45
CA PRO A 338 21.15 12.47 -9.41
C PRO A 338 21.75 11.11 -9.05
N LEU A 339 22.12 10.34 -10.07
CA LEU A 339 22.96 9.15 -9.93
C LEU A 339 24.44 9.57 -9.72
N PRO A 340 25.27 8.72 -9.08
CA PRO A 340 25.01 7.34 -8.64
C PRO A 340 24.30 7.26 -7.29
N LEU A 341 23.84 6.05 -6.97
CA LEU A 341 23.40 5.71 -5.60
C LEU A 341 24.53 5.96 -4.61
N PRO A 342 24.20 6.45 -3.40
CA PRO A 342 25.18 6.50 -2.31
C PRO A 342 25.69 5.09 -1.98
N GLU A 343 26.94 5.00 -1.58
CA GLU A 343 27.54 3.72 -1.18
C GLU A 343 26.91 3.18 0.10
N ILE A 344 26.52 4.05 1.02
CA ILE A 344 25.90 3.72 2.30
C ILE A 344 24.47 4.26 2.30
N LEU A 345 23.49 3.36 2.17
CA LEU A 345 22.05 3.70 2.18
C LEU A 345 21.40 3.53 3.56
N THR A 346 22.08 2.90 4.49
CA THR A 346 21.57 2.61 5.85
C THR A 346 21.98 3.66 6.88
N ASP A 347 22.88 4.57 6.51
CA ASP A 347 23.28 5.67 7.38
C ASP A 347 22.09 6.63 7.61
N ASN A 348 21.97 7.16 8.83
CA ASN A 348 20.90 8.09 9.21
C ASN A 348 20.90 9.35 8.34
N VAL A 349 22.05 9.84 7.95
CA VAL A 349 22.24 11.01 7.09
C VAL A 349 23.08 10.63 5.90
N ASP A 350 22.50 9.86 4.99
CA ASP A 350 23.16 9.46 3.74
C ASP A 350 23.26 10.62 2.72
N THR A 351 23.91 10.36 1.59
CA THR A 351 24.13 11.37 0.56
C THR A 351 22.85 11.91 -0.08
N TRP A 352 21.76 11.14 -0.12
CA TRP A 352 20.47 11.63 -0.60
C TRP A 352 19.84 12.61 0.38
N VAL A 353 19.89 12.30 1.68
CA VAL A 353 19.42 13.22 2.72
C VAL A 353 20.21 14.54 2.68
N ARG A 354 21.55 14.46 2.53
CA ARG A 354 22.40 15.67 2.42
C ARG A 354 22.09 16.47 1.17
N TRP A 355 21.91 15.80 0.03
CA TRP A 355 21.56 16.44 -1.23
C TRP A 355 20.23 17.20 -1.11
N VAL A 356 19.18 16.57 -0.53
CA VAL A 356 17.88 17.22 -0.28
C VAL A 356 18.02 18.37 0.72
N ALA A 357 18.82 18.22 1.77
CA ALA A 357 19.07 19.30 2.73
C ALA A 357 19.69 20.54 2.07
N ASP A 358 20.62 20.34 1.13
CA ASP A 358 21.25 21.44 0.39
C ASP A 358 20.26 22.09 -0.60
N ASP A 359 19.44 21.30 -1.28
CA ASP A 359 18.39 21.81 -2.21
C ASP A 359 17.34 22.64 -1.46
N LEU A 360 16.92 22.22 -0.25
CA LEU A 360 15.96 22.96 0.57
C LEU A 360 16.47 24.34 1.04
N LYS A 361 17.77 24.62 0.99
CA LYS A 361 18.37 25.93 1.34
C LYS A 361 18.43 26.87 0.15
N THR A 362 18.38 26.35 -1.07
CA THR A 362 18.40 27.20 -2.27
C THR A 362 17.09 27.97 -2.38
N GLU A 363 17.14 29.29 -2.46
CA GLU A 363 15.99 30.13 -2.77
C GLU A 363 15.67 29.97 -4.25
N ASN A 364 14.52 29.37 -4.58
CA ASN A 364 13.96 29.37 -5.94
C ASN A 364 12.97 30.53 -6.09
#